data_36b826212ec5139787ec9ce42b7fb1ad
#
_entry.id   36b826212ec5139787ec9ce42b7fb1ad
#
_cell.length_a   1.000
_cell.length_b   1.000
_cell.length_c   1.000
_cell.angle_alpha   90.00
_cell.angle_beta   90.00
_cell.angle_gamma   90.00
#
_symmetry.space_group_name_H-M   'P 1'
#
loop_
_entity.id
_entity.type
_entity.pdbx_description
1 polymer ?
#
loop_
_entity_poly.entity_id
_entity_poly.type
_entity_poly.pdbx_seq_one_letter_code
_entity_poly.pdbx_strand_id
1 'polypeptide(L)'
;MYTLSLIHISEEFPKFDVGQRSAASIARRLQDPLAELVKIDPKSIGVGQYQNDMNQKKLGEALHGVVEDCVNKVGVDLNTASAPLLSYISGISGTIARNIVAYREENGRFKSRKELLKVAKLGPKAYEQCAGFMRIHEGANPLDETSVHPESYEAAKKLLEKQ
;
A
#
# COMPACT_ATOMS: atom_id res chain seq x y z
N MET A 1 -10.68 4.90 -22.45
CA MET A 1 -10.27 3.51 -22.19
C MET A 1 -9.09 3.57 -21.23
N TYR A 2 -9.31 3.25 -19.95
CA TYR A 2 -8.27 3.33 -18.93
C TYR A 2 -7.28 2.21 -19.16
N THR A 3 -6.09 2.55 -19.61
CA THR A 3 -4.95 1.64 -19.64
C THR A 3 -4.54 1.37 -18.20
N LEU A 4 -5.17 0.37 -17.59
CA LEU A 4 -4.64 -0.27 -16.40
C LEU A 4 -3.18 -0.59 -16.70
N SER A 5 -2.28 -0.32 -15.77
CA SER A 5 -0.91 -0.78 -15.91
C SER A 5 -0.93 -2.31 -16.02
N LEU A 6 -1.01 -2.80 -17.26
CA LEU A 6 -1.09 -4.23 -17.59
C LEU A 6 0.04 -5.03 -16.93
N ILE A 7 1.15 -4.36 -16.60
CA ILE A 7 2.32 -4.96 -15.97
C ILE A 7 1.98 -5.47 -14.56
N HIS A 8 1.40 -4.64 -13.71
CA HIS A 8 1.11 -5.04 -12.31
C HIS A 8 0.06 -6.14 -12.24
N ILE A 9 -0.97 -6.07 -13.10
CA ILE A 9 -2.01 -7.12 -13.14
C ILE A 9 -1.46 -8.42 -13.73
N SER A 10 -0.51 -8.35 -14.67
CA SER A 10 0.11 -9.55 -15.24
C SER A 10 1.02 -10.26 -14.25
N GLU A 11 1.68 -9.53 -13.34
CA GLU A 11 2.48 -10.11 -12.27
C GLU A 11 1.60 -10.84 -11.24
N GLU A 12 0.44 -10.29 -10.89
CA GLU A 12 -0.50 -10.91 -9.94
C GLU A 12 -1.23 -12.14 -10.52
N PHE A 13 -1.58 -12.11 -11.81
CA PHE A 13 -2.34 -13.16 -12.47
C PHE A 13 -1.66 -13.63 -13.77
N PRO A 14 -0.48 -14.26 -13.69
CA PRO A 14 0.27 -14.63 -14.89
C PRO A 14 -0.44 -15.64 -15.79
N LYS A 15 -1.35 -16.46 -15.23
CA LYS A 15 -2.09 -17.51 -15.96
C LYS A 15 -3.41 -17.01 -16.57
N PHE A 16 -3.85 -15.79 -16.24
CA PHE A 16 -5.11 -15.24 -16.75
C PHE A 16 -4.87 -14.51 -18.06
N ASP A 17 -5.85 -14.57 -18.96
CA ASP A 17 -5.87 -13.71 -20.14
C ASP A 17 -6.18 -12.24 -19.77
N VAL A 18 -6.06 -11.34 -20.75
CA VAL A 18 -6.26 -9.90 -20.54
C VAL A 18 -7.70 -9.59 -20.08
N GLY A 19 -8.69 -10.29 -20.61
CA GLY A 19 -10.10 -10.12 -20.24
C GLY A 19 -10.35 -10.54 -18.79
N GLN A 20 -9.84 -11.70 -18.40
CA GLN A 20 -9.94 -12.21 -17.03
C GLN A 20 -9.23 -11.32 -16.02
N ARG A 21 -8.03 -10.80 -16.34
CA ARG A 21 -7.29 -9.84 -15.51
C ARG A 21 -8.09 -8.55 -15.32
N SER A 22 -8.66 -8.03 -16.40
CA SER A 22 -9.50 -6.83 -16.38
C SER A 22 -10.75 -7.01 -15.52
N ALA A 23 -11.43 -8.14 -15.67
CA ALA A 23 -12.61 -8.47 -14.87
C ALA A 23 -12.28 -8.57 -13.38
N ALA A 24 -11.18 -9.26 -13.02
CA ALA A 24 -10.71 -9.36 -11.65
C ALA A 24 -10.39 -7.98 -11.04
N SER A 25 -9.71 -7.10 -11.79
CA SER A 25 -9.41 -5.75 -11.34
C SER A 25 -10.68 -4.91 -11.14
N ILE A 26 -11.66 -5.00 -12.03
CA ILE A 26 -12.93 -4.28 -11.89
C ILE A 26 -13.69 -4.75 -10.64
N ALA A 27 -13.76 -6.07 -10.42
CA ALA A 27 -14.41 -6.64 -9.24
C ALA A 27 -13.71 -6.19 -7.92
N ARG A 28 -12.38 -6.18 -7.91
CA ARG A 28 -11.60 -5.74 -6.75
C ARG A 28 -11.80 -4.27 -6.40
N ARG A 29 -12.09 -3.40 -7.37
CA ARG A 29 -12.40 -1.98 -7.10
C ARG A 29 -13.61 -1.80 -6.18
N LEU A 30 -14.51 -2.77 -6.17
CA LEU A 30 -15.65 -2.76 -5.26
C LEU A 30 -15.25 -3.13 -3.82
N GLN A 31 -14.27 -4.02 -3.68
CA GLN A 31 -13.79 -4.49 -2.37
C GLN A 31 -12.76 -3.55 -1.75
N ASP A 32 -11.75 -3.18 -2.53
CA ASP A 32 -10.66 -2.28 -2.12
C ASP A 32 -10.29 -1.36 -3.30
N PRO A 33 -10.99 -0.22 -3.43
CA PRO A 33 -10.75 0.72 -4.52
C PRO A 33 -9.31 1.26 -4.54
N LEU A 34 -8.71 1.50 -3.37
CA LEU A 34 -7.38 2.08 -3.27
C LEU A 34 -6.32 1.12 -3.84
N ALA A 35 -6.40 -0.17 -3.51
CA ALA A 35 -5.46 -1.19 -4.00
C ALA A 35 -5.43 -1.31 -5.52
N GLU A 36 -6.55 -1.04 -6.18
CA GLU A 36 -6.65 -1.11 -7.65
C GLU A 36 -6.39 0.25 -8.32
N LEU A 37 -6.85 1.36 -7.73
CA LEU A 37 -6.68 2.69 -8.31
C LEU A 37 -5.22 3.13 -8.38
N VAL A 38 -4.39 2.74 -7.42
CA VAL A 38 -2.94 3.05 -7.43
C VAL A 38 -2.19 2.40 -8.59
N LYS A 39 -2.76 1.41 -9.24
CA LYS A 39 -2.20 0.75 -10.44
C LYS A 39 -2.43 1.55 -11.73
N ILE A 40 -3.26 2.58 -11.68
CA ILE A 40 -3.57 3.45 -12.83
C ILE A 40 -2.67 4.67 -12.75
N ASP A 41 -2.00 5.02 -13.86
CA ASP A 41 -1.29 6.29 -13.94
C ASP A 41 -2.28 7.45 -13.75
N PRO A 42 -2.12 8.31 -12.73
CA PRO A 42 -3.02 9.43 -12.47
C PRO A 42 -3.23 10.35 -13.66
N LYS A 43 -2.23 10.48 -14.55
CA LYS A 43 -2.36 11.23 -15.80
C LYS A 43 -3.42 10.67 -16.75
N SER A 44 -3.66 9.37 -16.69
CA SER A 44 -4.66 8.68 -17.53
C SER A 44 -6.10 8.98 -17.11
N ILE A 45 -6.32 9.46 -15.88
CA ILE A 45 -7.65 9.83 -15.38
C ILE A 45 -8.05 11.23 -15.87
N GLY A 46 -7.06 12.06 -16.21
CA GLY A 46 -7.26 13.45 -16.57
C GLY A 46 -7.26 14.37 -15.35
N VAL A 47 -6.21 15.19 -15.24
CA VAL A 47 -5.98 16.06 -14.07
C VAL A 47 -6.52 17.47 -14.30
N GLY A 48 -6.60 17.90 -15.57
CA GLY A 48 -7.09 19.21 -15.91
C GLY A 48 -7.01 19.50 -17.41
N GLN A 49 -7.67 20.60 -17.80
CA GLN A 49 -7.79 21.00 -19.21
C GLN A 49 -6.41 21.25 -19.87
N TYR A 50 -5.46 21.81 -19.13
CA TYR A 50 -4.12 22.14 -19.61
C TYR A 50 -3.04 21.10 -19.29
N GLN A 51 -3.45 19.87 -18.99
CA GLN A 51 -2.52 18.79 -18.62
C GLN A 51 -1.41 18.58 -19.66
N ASN A 52 -1.74 18.68 -20.95
CA ASN A 52 -0.80 18.45 -22.05
C ASN A 52 0.20 19.61 -22.24
N ASP A 53 -0.14 20.80 -21.78
CA ASP A 53 0.69 22.01 -21.91
C ASP A 53 1.70 22.12 -20.75
N MET A 54 1.58 21.28 -19.73
CA MET A 54 2.45 21.26 -18.57
C MET A 54 3.71 20.40 -18.80
N ASN A 55 4.76 20.66 -18.03
CA ASN A 55 5.92 19.79 -18.00
C ASN A 55 5.52 18.41 -17.44
N GLN A 56 5.52 17.39 -18.30
CA GLN A 56 5.02 16.06 -18.01
C GLN A 56 5.81 15.34 -16.88
N LYS A 57 7.11 15.65 -16.72
CA LYS A 57 7.92 15.10 -15.64
C LYS A 57 7.50 15.68 -14.29
N LYS A 58 7.42 17.00 -14.19
CA LYS A 58 6.99 17.70 -12.97
C LYS A 58 5.55 17.34 -12.59
N LEU A 59 4.65 17.22 -13.57
CA LEU A 59 3.29 16.77 -13.35
C LEU A 59 3.27 15.36 -12.77
N GLY A 60 4.04 14.42 -13.33
CA GLY A 60 4.15 13.05 -12.83
C GLY A 60 4.67 12.99 -11.39
N GLU A 61 5.71 13.76 -11.07
CA GLU A 61 6.27 13.83 -9.72
C GLU A 61 5.25 14.39 -8.71
N ALA A 62 4.55 15.45 -9.07
CA ALA A 62 3.53 16.05 -8.21
C ALA A 62 2.34 15.08 -7.95
N LEU A 63 1.86 14.42 -9.00
CA LEU A 63 0.77 13.45 -8.88
C LEU A 63 1.18 12.22 -8.05
N HIS A 64 2.41 11.74 -8.21
CA HIS A 64 2.96 10.66 -7.40
C HIS A 64 2.95 11.04 -5.91
N GLY A 65 3.41 12.25 -5.57
CA GLY A 65 3.36 12.77 -4.20
C GLY A 65 1.95 12.84 -3.64
N VAL A 66 0.96 13.29 -4.43
CA VAL A 66 -0.45 13.31 -3.98
C VAL A 66 -0.98 11.89 -3.69
N VAL A 67 -0.67 10.91 -4.55
CA VAL A 67 -1.07 9.51 -4.32
C VAL A 67 -0.40 8.96 -3.05
N GLU A 68 0.89 9.22 -2.87
CA GLU A 68 1.64 8.83 -1.69
C GLU A 68 1.02 9.41 -0.40
N ASP A 69 0.71 10.71 -0.38
CA ASP A 69 0.04 11.37 0.74
C ASP A 69 -1.33 10.75 1.05
N CYS A 70 -2.13 10.46 0.02
CA CYS A 70 -3.44 9.85 0.19
C CYS A 70 -3.32 8.44 0.77
N VAL A 71 -2.40 7.61 0.24
CA VAL A 71 -2.18 6.24 0.72
C VAL A 71 -1.70 6.23 2.16
N ASN A 72 -0.75 7.11 2.52
CA ASN A 72 -0.23 7.20 3.88
C ASN A 72 -1.31 7.70 4.87
N LYS A 73 -2.18 8.63 4.47
CA LYS A 73 -3.31 9.08 5.31
C LYS A 73 -4.29 7.96 5.63
N VAL A 74 -4.69 7.21 4.63
CA VAL A 74 -5.63 6.09 4.80
C VAL A 74 -4.97 4.94 5.55
N GLY A 75 -3.69 4.68 5.28
CA GLY A 75 -3.00 3.47 5.70
C GLY A 75 -3.38 2.26 4.86
N VAL A 76 -2.65 1.18 5.00
CA VAL A 76 -2.87 -0.04 4.22
C VAL A 76 -2.92 -1.27 5.11
N ASP A 77 -3.79 -2.22 4.79
CA ASP A 77 -3.79 -3.51 5.45
C ASP A 77 -2.60 -4.34 4.94
N LEU A 78 -1.71 -4.69 5.87
CA LEU A 78 -0.49 -5.45 5.60
C LEU A 78 -0.77 -6.83 5.02
N ASN A 79 -1.92 -7.41 5.37
CA ASN A 79 -2.30 -8.77 4.98
C ASN A 79 -3.00 -8.85 3.62
N THR A 80 -3.55 -7.75 3.11
CA THR A 80 -4.30 -7.73 1.85
C THR A 80 -3.66 -6.87 0.78
N ALA A 81 -2.85 -5.87 1.16
CA ALA A 81 -2.24 -4.92 0.23
C ALA A 81 -1.38 -5.60 -0.84
N SER A 82 -1.49 -5.11 -2.06
CA SER A 82 -0.62 -5.50 -3.19
C SER A 82 0.75 -4.82 -3.12
N ALA A 83 1.76 -5.37 -3.79
CA ALA A 83 3.08 -4.75 -3.84
C ALA A 83 3.07 -3.32 -4.41
N PRO A 84 2.31 -2.98 -5.48
CA PRO A 84 2.15 -1.60 -5.93
C PRO A 84 1.60 -0.66 -4.86
N LEU A 85 0.58 -1.09 -4.09
CA LEU A 85 0.02 -0.28 -3.01
C LEU A 85 1.03 -0.06 -1.88
N LEU A 86 1.72 -1.12 -1.45
CA LEU A 86 2.75 -1.06 -0.42
C LEU A 86 3.91 -0.14 -0.80
N SER A 87 4.26 -0.03 -2.09
CA SER A 87 5.36 0.83 -2.55
C SER A 87 5.10 2.33 -2.40
N TYR A 88 3.85 2.74 -2.17
CA TYR A 88 3.49 4.12 -1.83
C TYR A 88 3.64 4.45 -0.35
N ILE A 89 3.88 3.46 0.50
CA ILE A 89 4.10 3.69 1.93
C ILE A 89 5.50 4.24 2.16
N SER A 90 5.59 5.28 2.97
CA SER A 90 6.87 5.91 3.36
C SER A 90 7.85 4.87 3.89
N GLY A 91 9.09 4.89 3.38
CA GLY A 91 10.13 3.95 3.77
C GLY A 91 10.09 2.58 3.05
N ILE A 92 9.09 2.32 2.20
CA ILE A 92 8.95 1.06 1.46
C ILE A 92 9.33 1.24 -0.01
N SER A 93 10.45 0.64 -0.41
CA SER A 93 10.80 0.53 -1.83
C SER A 93 10.02 -0.58 -2.52
N GLY A 94 9.94 -0.55 -3.86
CA GLY A 94 9.28 -1.63 -4.62
C GLY A 94 9.86 -3.02 -4.37
N THR A 95 11.16 -3.13 -4.02
CA THR A 95 11.78 -4.40 -3.63
C THR A 95 11.27 -4.86 -2.26
N ILE A 96 11.21 -3.96 -1.27
CA ILE A 96 10.68 -4.27 0.06
C ILE A 96 9.21 -4.64 -0.04
N ALA A 97 8.41 -3.94 -0.84
CA ALA A 97 7.01 -4.25 -1.08
C ALA A 97 6.81 -5.69 -1.59
N ARG A 98 7.61 -6.12 -2.57
CA ARG A 98 7.58 -7.51 -3.05
C ARG A 98 8.01 -8.52 -1.98
N ASN A 99 9.03 -8.19 -1.18
CA ASN A 99 9.47 -9.04 -0.08
C ASN A 99 8.41 -9.20 1.02
N ILE A 100 7.62 -8.15 1.30
CA ILE A 100 6.48 -8.22 2.23
C ILE A 100 5.43 -9.22 1.71
N VAL A 101 5.08 -9.12 0.43
CA VAL A 101 4.12 -10.04 -0.19
C VAL A 101 4.65 -11.48 -0.17
N ALA A 102 5.91 -11.71 -0.58
CA ALA A 102 6.54 -13.02 -0.54
C ALA A 102 6.58 -13.61 0.88
N TYR A 103 6.96 -12.80 1.86
CA TYR A 103 6.97 -13.24 3.27
C TYR A 103 5.59 -13.70 3.73
N ARG A 104 4.54 -12.95 3.36
CA ARG A 104 3.14 -13.30 3.68
C ARG A 104 2.69 -14.60 3.02
N GLU A 105 3.11 -14.83 1.78
CA GLU A 105 2.79 -16.06 1.04
C GLU A 105 3.50 -17.29 1.64
N GLU A 106 4.72 -17.13 2.12
CA GLU A 106 5.51 -18.21 2.71
C GLU A 106 5.16 -18.51 4.17
N ASN A 107 4.91 -17.47 4.98
CA ASN A 107 4.78 -17.58 6.44
C ASN A 107 3.35 -17.39 6.94
N GLY A 108 2.41 -17.06 6.04
CA GLY A 108 1.03 -16.73 6.38
C GLY A 108 0.86 -15.27 6.80
N ARG A 109 -0.32 -14.96 7.33
CA ARG A 109 -0.72 -13.59 7.72
C ARG A 109 0.18 -13.03 8.82
N PHE A 110 0.53 -11.75 8.70
CA PHE A 110 1.16 -11.01 9.79
C PHE A 110 0.20 -10.87 10.98
N LYS A 111 0.70 -11.17 12.17
CA LYS A 111 -0.06 -11.07 13.43
C LYS A 111 0.29 -9.80 14.21
N SER A 112 1.44 -9.20 13.93
CA SER A 112 1.88 -7.95 14.53
C SER A 112 2.77 -7.15 13.60
N ARG A 113 2.80 -5.83 13.77
CA ARG A 113 3.70 -4.93 13.02
C ARG A 113 5.18 -5.28 13.22
N LYS A 114 5.56 -5.81 14.39
CA LYS A 114 6.95 -6.23 14.67
C LYS A 114 7.46 -7.31 13.73
N GLU A 115 6.58 -8.12 13.16
CA GLU A 115 6.97 -9.16 12.20
C GLU A 115 7.54 -8.59 10.90
N LEU A 116 7.26 -7.32 10.57
CA LEU A 116 7.91 -6.63 9.46
C LEU A 116 9.43 -6.66 9.54
N LEU A 117 10.00 -6.64 10.74
CA LEU A 117 11.45 -6.73 10.93
C LEU A 117 12.07 -8.07 10.48
N LYS A 118 11.24 -9.09 10.24
CA LYS A 118 11.67 -10.38 9.68
C LYS A 118 11.70 -10.37 8.14
N VAL A 119 11.13 -9.34 7.52
CA VAL A 119 11.09 -9.22 6.06
C VAL A 119 12.46 -8.83 5.51
N ALA A 120 12.90 -9.53 4.47
CA ALA A 120 14.19 -9.28 3.84
C ALA A 120 14.30 -7.83 3.35
N LYS A 121 15.43 -7.18 3.64
CA LYS A 121 15.76 -5.78 3.31
C LYS A 121 14.93 -4.71 4.03
N LEU A 122 14.01 -5.08 4.91
CA LEU A 122 13.28 -4.15 5.76
C LEU A 122 14.06 -3.99 7.08
N GLY A 123 14.91 -2.97 7.14
CA GLY A 123 15.70 -2.67 8.34
C GLY A 123 14.93 -1.83 9.37
N PRO A 124 15.51 -1.61 10.56
CA PRO A 124 14.86 -0.83 11.64
C PRO A 124 14.42 0.57 11.21
N LYS A 125 15.24 1.27 10.42
CA LYS A 125 14.92 2.61 9.93
C LYS A 125 13.69 2.61 9.00
N ALA A 126 13.59 1.64 8.10
CA ALA A 126 12.41 1.50 7.23
C ALA A 126 11.17 1.12 8.05
N TYR A 127 11.33 0.28 9.06
CA TYR A 127 10.27 -0.07 10.00
C TYR A 127 9.72 1.17 10.74
N GLU A 128 10.58 2.01 11.31
CA GLU A 128 10.18 3.25 11.96
C GLU A 128 9.40 4.17 11.02
N GLN A 129 9.78 4.24 9.73
CA GLN A 129 9.08 5.08 8.76
C GLN A 129 7.72 4.53 8.34
N CYS A 130 7.57 3.21 8.20
CA CYS A 130 6.36 2.61 7.63
C CYS A 130 5.34 2.11 8.66
N ALA A 131 5.77 1.76 9.87
CA ALA A 131 4.94 1.03 10.83
C ALA A 131 3.63 1.75 11.21
N GLY A 132 3.64 3.09 11.26
CA GLY A 132 2.45 3.90 11.54
C GLY A 132 1.38 3.85 10.44
N PHE A 133 1.75 3.49 9.21
CA PHE A 133 0.86 3.45 8.05
C PHE A 133 0.37 2.02 7.72
N MET A 134 0.96 1.01 8.33
CA MET A 134 0.57 -0.38 8.17
C MET A 134 -0.51 -0.75 9.17
N ARG A 135 -1.61 -1.36 8.71
CA ARG A 135 -2.71 -1.84 9.54
C ARG A 135 -2.72 -3.36 9.55
N ILE A 136 -3.10 -3.95 10.68
CA ILE A 136 -3.33 -5.39 10.80
C ILE A 136 -4.69 -5.56 11.46
N HIS A 137 -5.67 -5.97 10.66
CA HIS A 137 -6.98 -6.35 11.17
C HIS A 137 -6.89 -7.70 11.87
N GLU A 138 -7.52 -7.84 13.01
CA GLU A 138 -7.53 -9.06 13.82
C GLU A 138 -6.12 -9.51 14.25
N GLY A 139 -5.23 -8.55 14.48
CA GLY A 139 -3.86 -8.81 14.96
C GLY A 139 -3.81 -9.13 16.45
N ALA A 140 -2.62 -9.51 16.93
CA ALA A 140 -2.37 -9.80 18.34
C ALA A 140 -2.47 -8.56 19.25
N ASN A 141 -2.29 -7.36 18.70
CA ASN A 141 -2.39 -6.09 19.42
C ASN A 141 -3.42 -5.19 18.74
N PRO A 142 -4.50 -4.79 19.43
CA PRO A 142 -5.54 -3.91 18.87
C PRO A 142 -4.98 -2.57 18.33
N LEU A 143 -3.88 -2.07 18.90
CA LEU A 143 -3.24 -0.84 18.42
C LEU A 143 -2.63 -0.99 17.01
N ASP A 144 -2.36 -2.22 16.56
CA ASP A 144 -1.87 -2.48 15.19
C ASP A 144 -2.93 -2.19 14.11
N GLU A 145 -4.21 -2.08 14.49
CA GLU A 145 -5.30 -1.68 13.59
C GLU A 145 -5.43 -0.16 13.46
N THR A 146 -4.82 0.58 14.37
CA THR A 146 -4.93 2.05 14.45
C THR A 146 -3.81 2.78 13.71
N SER A 147 -3.90 4.12 13.64
CA SER A 147 -2.82 4.98 13.16
C SER A 147 -1.72 5.26 14.20
N VAL A 148 -1.86 4.73 15.40
CA VAL A 148 -0.87 4.93 16.47
C VAL A 148 0.45 4.27 16.08
N HIS A 149 1.54 5.03 16.13
CA HIS A 149 2.87 4.50 15.86
C HIS A 149 3.33 3.57 16.99
N PRO A 150 4.07 2.48 16.73
CA PRO A 150 4.53 1.56 17.78
C PRO A 150 5.29 2.20 18.94
N GLU A 151 6.02 3.28 18.70
CA GLU A 151 6.71 4.07 19.73
C GLU A 151 5.74 4.69 20.75
N SER A 152 4.51 4.98 20.35
CA SER A 152 3.50 5.61 21.19
C SER A 152 2.56 4.60 21.88
N TYR A 153 2.77 3.29 21.72
CA TYR A 153 1.89 2.26 22.28
C TYR A 153 1.77 2.33 23.80
N GLU A 154 2.88 2.59 24.49
CA GLU A 154 2.87 2.71 25.96
C GLU A 154 2.03 3.92 26.43
N ALA A 155 2.15 5.04 25.74
CA ALA A 155 1.35 6.23 26.03
C ALA A 155 -0.14 5.98 25.74
N ALA A 156 -0.45 5.34 24.60
CA ALA A 156 -1.82 5.01 24.22
C ALA A 156 -2.48 4.04 25.21
N LYS A 157 -1.78 3.01 25.66
CA LYS A 157 -2.27 2.07 26.68
C LYS A 157 -2.59 2.77 27.99
N LYS A 158 -1.67 3.63 28.47
CA LYS A 158 -1.90 4.41 29.70
C LYS A 158 -3.11 5.35 29.62
N LEU A 159 -3.44 5.84 28.43
CA LEU A 159 -4.65 6.65 28.22
C LEU A 159 -5.90 5.81 28.29
N LEU A 160 -5.89 4.61 27.67
CA LEU A 160 -7.02 3.68 27.70
C LEU A 160 -7.30 3.11 29.11
N GLU A 161 -6.27 2.91 29.94
CA GLU A 161 -6.41 2.44 31.33
C GLU A 161 -7.00 3.49 32.27
N LYS A 162 -7.00 4.79 31.88
CA LYS A 162 -7.54 5.89 32.68
C LYS A 162 -9.00 6.26 32.38
N GLN A 163 -9.59 5.64 31.37
CA GLN A 163 -11.01 5.75 31.04
C GLN A 163 -11.82 4.63 31.67
#